data_56a03429b3d8a89ae0fc630796e6dd40
#
_entry.id   56a03429b3d8a89ae0fc630796e6dd40
#
_cell.length_a   1.000
_cell.length_b   1.000
_cell.length_c   1.000
_cell.angle_alpha   90.00
_cell.angle_beta   90.00
_cell.angle_gamma   90.00
#
_symmetry.space_group_name_H-M   'P 1'
#
loop_
_entity.id
_entity.type
_entity.pdbx_description
1 polymer ?
#
loop_
_entity_poly.entity_id
_entity_poly.type
_entity_poly.pdbx_seq_one_letter_code
_entity_poly.pdbx_strand_id
1 'polypeptide(L)'
;MNRRLLIIVLMACLLPLGMQAQQGTFRFAQLTDIHLTPNNPNPTEDLLRSIAQINATDSIDFVLVTGDLTEEGDRATMEKVKSCLDLLKVPYHVALGNHETKWSDSGCTAFGEIFGGERFEFEHKGFLFLGFNSGPLMRMAYGHVVPQDIRWMTERMNQYNTGDPQQNKPVILVTHYPMIEGDVDNWYEVTDAVRPYNIRLFIGGHYHRNRDLRYDGIPGVLMRSNLCDKDGKPGYGIYEITKDSIRVYTQRIGEPKKQWAGFSLTESYYERNGKAEKYPDFSVNKEYPQVKEQWITKTGVGIYCSPAVEKDKVFIGDDM
;
A
#
# COMPACT_ATOMS: atom_id res chain seq x y z
N MET A 1 -2.23 39.45 68.58
CA MET A 1 -1.14 38.59 67.98
C MET A 1 -1.72 37.66 66.94
N ASN A 2 -1.70 38.13 65.67
CA ASN A 2 -2.34 37.43 64.58
C ASN A 2 -1.33 36.54 63.87
N ARG A 3 -1.50 35.21 63.95
CA ARG A 3 -0.75 34.27 63.11
C ARG A 3 -1.48 34.10 61.77
N ARG A 4 -0.89 34.63 60.72
CA ARG A 4 -1.31 34.33 59.33
C ARG A 4 -0.73 32.99 58.91
N LEU A 5 -1.61 32.05 58.62
CA LEU A 5 -1.28 30.73 58.04
C LEU A 5 -1.07 30.92 56.55
N LEU A 6 0.14 30.67 56.04
CA LEU A 6 0.47 30.71 54.63
C LEU A 6 0.23 29.33 54.05
N ILE A 7 -0.83 29.19 53.25
CA ILE A 7 -1.10 27.96 52.50
C ILE A 7 -0.36 28.07 51.19
N ILE A 8 0.70 27.28 51.01
CA ILE A 8 1.40 27.11 49.72
C ILE A 8 0.64 26.00 48.97
N VAL A 9 -0.07 26.41 47.92
CA VAL A 9 -0.69 25.46 46.95
C VAL A 9 0.39 25.04 45.99
N LEU A 10 0.89 23.81 46.12
CA LEU A 10 1.78 23.18 45.16
C LEU A 10 0.92 22.75 43.96
N MET A 11 0.94 23.55 42.92
CA MET A 11 0.32 23.22 41.64
C MET A 11 1.25 22.23 40.91
N ALA A 12 1.04 20.93 41.11
CA ALA A 12 1.72 19.90 40.36
C ALA A 12 1.26 19.98 38.89
N CYS A 13 2.10 20.51 38.03
CA CYS A 13 1.94 20.42 36.57
C CYS A 13 2.03 18.94 36.18
N LEU A 14 0.91 18.26 36.09
CA LEU A 14 0.80 16.99 35.37
C LEU A 14 0.97 17.28 33.88
N LEU A 15 2.23 17.28 33.42
CA LEU A 15 2.51 17.13 32.00
C LEU A 15 1.90 15.80 31.56
N PRO A 16 1.11 15.73 30.52
CA PRO A 16 0.73 14.45 29.96
C PRO A 16 2.02 13.80 29.44
N LEU A 17 2.53 12.82 30.16
CA LEU A 17 3.45 11.84 29.61
C LEU A 17 2.72 11.24 28.42
N GLY A 18 3.10 11.66 27.22
CA GLY A 18 2.65 11.02 26.00
C GLY A 18 3.00 9.54 26.12
N MET A 19 2.01 8.72 26.40
CA MET A 19 2.14 7.28 26.29
C MET A 19 2.43 7.01 24.82
N GLN A 20 3.71 6.92 24.43
CA GLN A 20 4.07 6.23 23.20
C GLN A 20 3.45 4.85 23.32
N ALA A 21 2.48 4.56 22.47
CA ALA A 21 1.90 3.24 22.40
C ALA A 21 3.05 2.26 22.15
N GLN A 22 3.30 1.39 23.11
CA GLN A 22 4.38 0.42 23.04
C GLN A 22 4.13 -0.44 21.81
N GLN A 23 5.06 -0.40 20.84
CA GLN A 23 4.99 -1.22 19.63
C GLN A 23 4.89 -2.69 20.06
N GLY A 24 3.72 -3.29 19.82
CA GLY A 24 3.44 -4.67 20.21
C GLY A 24 3.87 -5.65 19.13
N THR A 25 4.26 -6.84 19.53
CA THR A 25 4.44 -7.96 18.59
C THR A 25 3.08 -8.36 18.00
N PHE A 26 3.01 -8.58 16.68
CA PHE A 26 1.80 -9.02 16.00
C PHE A 26 2.12 -9.77 14.70
N ARG A 27 1.10 -10.44 14.17
CA ARG A 27 1.18 -11.16 12.90
C ARG A 27 0.01 -10.80 12.01
N PHE A 28 0.26 -10.78 10.72
CA PHE A 28 -0.80 -10.68 9.73
C PHE A 28 -0.50 -11.57 8.53
N ALA A 29 -1.54 -11.93 7.79
CA ALA A 29 -1.39 -12.66 6.54
C ALA A 29 -1.55 -11.72 5.34
N GLN A 30 -0.97 -12.11 4.20
CA GLN A 30 -1.15 -11.45 2.91
C GLN A 30 -1.62 -12.44 1.88
N LEU A 31 -2.77 -12.15 1.26
CA LEU A 31 -3.27 -12.76 0.04
C LEU A 31 -3.05 -11.80 -1.12
N THR A 32 -2.73 -12.30 -2.30
CA THR A 32 -2.52 -11.48 -3.49
C THR A 32 -2.68 -12.32 -4.76
N ASP A 33 -2.97 -11.67 -5.87
CA ASP A 33 -3.03 -12.31 -7.19
C ASP A 33 -3.91 -13.58 -7.14
N ILE A 34 -5.16 -13.37 -6.72
CA ILE A 34 -6.16 -14.43 -6.50
C ILE A 34 -6.73 -14.90 -7.83
N HIS A 35 -6.96 -13.96 -8.77
CA HIS A 35 -7.42 -14.21 -10.14
C HIS A 35 -8.66 -15.12 -10.23
N LEU A 36 -9.69 -14.85 -9.41
CA LEU A 36 -10.95 -15.53 -9.58
C LEU A 36 -11.51 -15.27 -10.98
N THR A 37 -12.08 -16.30 -11.57
CA THR A 37 -12.77 -16.23 -12.87
C THR A 37 -13.98 -17.13 -12.87
N PRO A 38 -15.08 -16.78 -13.57
CA PRO A 38 -16.29 -17.59 -13.62
C PRO A 38 -16.08 -18.99 -14.21
N ASN A 39 -15.12 -19.12 -15.13
CA ASN A 39 -14.93 -20.30 -15.95
C ASN A 39 -13.95 -21.33 -15.38
N ASN A 40 -13.30 -21.02 -14.26
CA ASN A 40 -12.34 -21.91 -13.61
C ASN A 40 -12.57 -21.89 -12.07
N PRO A 41 -12.97 -23.01 -11.45
CA PRO A 41 -13.18 -23.07 -10.01
C PRO A 41 -11.89 -23.08 -9.18
N ASN A 42 -10.73 -23.43 -9.78
CA ASN A 42 -9.49 -23.65 -9.04
C ASN A 42 -9.06 -22.44 -8.22
N PRO A 43 -9.05 -21.20 -8.73
CA PRO A 43 -8.70 -20.01 -7.91
C PRO A 43 -9.62 -19.83 -6.69
N THR A 44 -10.92 -20.16 -6.83
CA THR A 44 -11.86 -20.12 -5.71
C THR A 44 -11.50 -21.16 -4.65
N GLU A 45 -11.19 -22.40 -5.07
CA GLU A 45 -10.78 -23.48 -4.16
C GLU A 45 -9.46 -23.14 -3.46
N ASP A 46 -8.50 -22.60 -4.17
CA ASP A 46 -7.21 -22.15 -3.62
C ASP A 46 -7.40 -21.07 -2.56
N LEU A 47 -8.25 -20.07 -2.84
CA LEU A 47 -8.59 -19.02 -1.88
C LEU A 47 -9.25 -19.61 -0.63
N LEU A 48 -10.24 -20.47 -0.78
CA LEU A 48 -10.94 -21.09 0.35
C LEU A 48 -10.01 -21.96 1.22
N ARG A 49 -9.09 -22.70 0.60
CA ARG A 49 -8.06 -23.46 1.32
C ARG A 49 -7.12 -22.57 2.11
N SER A 50 -6.71 -21.44 1.54
CA SER A 50 -5.87 -20.45 2.20
C SER A 50 -6.61 -19.81 3.36
N ILE A 51 -7.86 -19.39 3.19
CA ILE A 51 -8.72 -18.84 4.26
C ILE A 51 -8.91 -19.85 5.39
N ALA A 52 -9.17 -21.11 5.08
CA ALA A 52 -9.32 -22.15 6.09
C ALA A 52 -8.05 -22.33 6.94
N GLN A 53 -6.87 -22.31 6.30
CA GLN A 53 -5.60 -22.41 7.03
C GLN A 53 -5.29 -21.13 7.83
N ILE A 54 -5.57 -19.94 7.29
CA ILE A 54 -5.44 -18.67 8.03
C ILE A 54 -6.31 -18.70 9.29
N ASN A 55 -7.56 -19.12 9.15
CA ASN A 55 -8.52 -19.24 10.27
C ASN A 55 -8.13 -20.30 11.31
N ALA A 56 -7.31 -21.28 10.95
CA ALA A 56 -6.76 -22.30 11.83
C ALA A 56 -5.38 -21.93 12.40
N THR A 57 -4.79 -20.83 11.93
CA THR A 57 -3.48 -20.36 12.41
C THR A 57 -3.67 -19.40 13.57
N ASP A 58 -3.11 -19.75 14.72
CA ASP A 58 -3.18 -18.89 15.91
C ASP A 58 -2.45 -17.56 15.69
N SER A 59 -3.00 -16.51 16.32
CA SER A 59 -2.35 -15.20 16.40
C SER A 59 -2.15 -14.47 15.07
N ILE A 60 -3.01 -14.69 14.07
CA ILE A 60 -3.15 -13.77 12.95
C ILE A 60 -4.13 -12.67 13.37
N ASP A 61 -3.67 -11.42 13.36
CA ASP A 61 -4.48 -10.29 13.82
C ASP A 61 -5.40 -9.75 12.71
N PHE A 62 -4.94 -9.75 11.45
CA PHE A 62 -5.70 -9.32 10.26
C PHE A 62 -5.11 -9.90 8.97
N VAL A 63 -5.79 -9.65 7.85
CA VAL A 63 -5.33 -10.05 6.51
C VAL A 63 -5.23 -8.81 5.60
N LEU A 64 -4.15 -8.68 4.86
CA LEU A 64 -4.03 -7.76 3.73
C LEU A 64 -4.28 -8.53 2.43
N VAL A 65 -5.09 -7.96 1.54
CA VAL A 65 -5.31 -8.48 0.19
C VAL A 65 -4.78 -7.43 -0.77
N THR A 66 -3.71 -7.77 -1.50
CA THR A 66 -2.93 -6.78 -2.24
C THR A 66 -3.16 -6.86 -3.75
N GLY A 67 -4.44 -6.90 -4.15
CA GLY A 67 -4.88 -6.74 -5.53
C GLY A 67 -4.90 -7.99 -6.37
N ASP A 68 -5.33 -7.84 -7.62
CA ASP A 68 -5.61 -8.88 -8.61
C ASP A 68 -6.53 -9.96 -8.03
N LEU A 69 -7.71 -9.49 -7.59
CA LEU A 69 -8.73 -10.32 -6.97
C LEU A 69 -9.38 -11.24 -8.01
N THR A 70 -9.59 -10.69 -9.20
CA THR A 70 -10.31 -11.33 -10.31
C THR A 70 -9.48 -11.26 -11.60
N GLU A 71 -9.82 -12.06 -12.58
CA GLU A 71 -9.15 -12.02 -13.88
C GLU A 71 -9.61 -10.83 -14.73
N GLU A 72 -10.88 -10.46 -14.65
CA GLU A 72 -11.52 -9.49 -15.56
C GLU A 72 -12.00 -8.20 -14.86
N GLY A 73 -11.88 -8.10 -13.54
CA GLY A 73 -12.37 -6.94 -12.77
C GLY A 73 -13.88 -6.75 -12.80
N ASP A 74 -14.65 -7.79 -13.11
CA ASP A 74 -16.11 -7.74 -13.18
C ASP A 74 -16.77 -7.80 -11.79
N ARG A 75 -17.91 -7.12 -11.65
CA ARG A 75 -18.64 -7.00 -10.38
C ARG A 75 -19.00 -8.36 -9.77
N ALA A 76 -19.57 -9.27 -10.55
CA ALA A 76 -20.07 -10.53 -10.02
C ALA A 76 -18.95 -11.40 -9.44
N THR A 77 -17.80 -11.40 -10.09
CA THR A 77 -16.61 -12.12 -9.59
C THR A 77 -16.00 -11.43 -8.37
N MET A 78 -15.96 -10.09 -8.33
CA MET A 78 -15.54 -9.35 -7.13
C MET A 78 -16.45 -9.62 -5.92
N GLU A 79 -17.76 -9.65 -6.10
CA GLU A 79 -18.73 -10.02 -5.06
C GLU A 79 -18.51 -11.46 -4.55
N LYS A 80 -18.13 -12.38 -5.44
CA LYS A 80 -17.76 -13.74 -5.06
C LYS A 80 -16.47 -13.76 -4.24
N VAL A 81 -15.43 -12.99 -4.64
CA VAL A 81 -14.21 -12.85 -3.84
C VAL A 81 -14.56 -12.32 -2.45
N LYS A 82 -15.36 -11.26 -2.38
CA LYS A 82 -15.82 -10.71 -1.09
C LYS A 82 -16.50 -11.76 -0.23
N SER A 83 -17.42 -12.54 -0.82
CA SER A 83 -18.11 -13.61 -0.09
C SER A 83 -17.16 -14.67 0.46
N CYS A 84 -16.06 -14.97 -0.24
CA CYS A 84 -15.00 -15.85 0.26
C CYS A 84 -14.23 -15.19 1.40
N LEU A 85 -13.80 -13.94 1.22
CA LEU A 85 -13.04 -13.19 2.23
C LEU A 85 -13.84 -12.98 3.52
N ASP A 86 -15.17 -12.84 3.44
CA ASP A 86 -16.06 -12.72 4.60
C ASP A 86 -16.10 -14.00 5.47
N LEU A 87 -15.50 -15.10 5.02
CA LEU A 87 -15.27 -16.30 5.84
C LEU A 87 -14.04 -16.19 6.75
N LEU A 88 -13.21 -15.16 6.60
CA LEU A 88 -12.11 -14.88 7.51
C LEU A 88 -12.66 -14.54 8.91
N LYS A 89 -12.02 -15.10 9.94
CA LYS A 89 -12.37 -14.83 11.34
C LYS A 89 -11.72 -13.56 11.90
N VAL A 90 -10.86 -12.95 11.14
CA VAL A 90 -10.13 -11.71 11.47
C VAL A 90 -10.44 -10.63 10.45
N PRO A 91 -10.28 -9.35 10.78
CA PRO A 91 -10.47 -8.27 9.82
C PRO A 91 -9.57 -8.42 8.60
N TYR A 92 -10.02 -7.92 7.45
CA TYR A 92 -9.21 -7.85 6.25
C TYR A 92 -9.33 -6.47 5.57
N HIS A 93 -8.28 -6.08 4.83
CA HIS A 93 -8.21 -4.84 4.07
C HIS A 93 -7.75 -5.16 2.66
N VAL A 94 -8.39 -4.55 1.66
CA VAL A 94 -8.21 -4.90 0.26
C VAL A 94 -7.68 -3.69 -0.52
N ALA A 95 -6.59 -3.88 -1.24
CA ALA A 95 -6.11 -2.94 -2.25
C ALA A 95 -6.51 -3.44 -3.65
N LEU A 96 -6.60 -2.52 -4.60
CA LEU A 96 -6.79 -2.80 -6.02
C LEU A 96 -5.51 -3.37 -6.65
N GLY A 97 -5.70 -4.26 -7.63
CA GLY A 97 -4.67 -4.65 -8.58
C GLY A 97 -4.94 -4.08 -9.98
N ASN A 98 -4.08 -4.44 -10.92
CA ASN A 98 -4.25 -3.98 -12.30
C ASN A 98 -5.43 -4.66 -13.01
N HIS A 99 -5.83 -5.84 -12.58
CA HIS A 99 -7.01 -6.51 -13.15
C HIS A 99 -8.30 -5.78 -12.79
N GLU A 100 -8.41 -5.20 -11.60
CA GLU A 100 -9.55 -4.38 -11.19
C GLU A 100 -9.55 -3.01 -11.86
N THR A 101 -8.39 -2.43 -12.16
CA THR A 101 -8.31 -1.09 -12.78
C THR A 101 -8.34 -1.15 -14.29
N LYS A 102 -7.52 -2.01 -14.91
CA LYS A 102 -7.30 -2.06 -16.35
C LYS A 102 -8.44 -2.73 -17.11
N TRP A 103 -9.02 -3.78 -16.55
CA TRP A 103 -10.00 -4.62 -17.25
C TRP A 103 -11.43 -4.37 -16.82
N SER A 104 -11.63 -3.70 -15.68
CA SER A 104 -12.96 -3.39 -15.17
C SER A 104 -13.80 -2.61 -16.18
N ASP A 105 -15.01 -3.09 -16.41
CA ASP A 105 -16.02 -2.42 -17.21
C ASP A 105 -16.69 -1.24 -16.49
N SER A 106 -16.55 -1.19 -15.17
CA SER A 106 -17.09 -0.14 -14.30
C SER A 106 -16.09 1.00 -14.03
N GLY A 107 -14.88 0.97 -14.58
CA GLY A 107 -13.83 1.95 -14.26
C GLY A 107 -13.49 2.00 -12.78
N CYS A 108 -13.40 0.86 -12.10
CA CYS A 108 -13.16 0.66 -10.67
C CYS A 108 -14.31 1.03 -9.72
N THR A 109 -15.39 1.64 -10.19
CA THR A 109 -16.49 2.03 -9.28
C THR A 109 -17.11 0.85 -8.56
N ALA A 110 -17.24 -0.31 -9.22
CA ALA A 110 -17.73 -1.53 -8.58
C ALA A 110 -16.84 -1.99 -7.41
N PHE A 111 -15.52 -1.84 -7.52
CA PHE A 111 -14.61 -2.14 -6.41
C PHE A 111 -14.90 -1.24 -5.20
N GLY A 112 -15.02 0.07 -5.42
CA GLY A 112 -15.32 1.02 -4.35
C GLY A 112 -16.64 0.71 -3.64
N GLU A 113 -17.68 0.32 -4.38
CA GLU A 113 -18.98 -0.07 -3.82
C GLU A 113 -18.93 -1.39 -3.02
N ILE A 114 -18.12 -2.37 -3.46
CA ILE A 114 -18.02 -3.68 -2.83
C ILE A 114 -17.09 -3.66 -1.60
N PHE A 115 -15.94 -2.99 -1.69
CA PHE A 115 -14.88 -3.03 -0.68
C PHE A 115 -14.75 -1.72 0.13
N GLY A 116 -15.53 -0.68 -0.19
CA GLY A 116 -15.61 0.55 0.60
C GLY A 116 -14.69 1.67 0.15
N GLY A 117 -14.00 1.53 -0.99
CA GLY A 117 -13.14 2.55 -1.58
C GLY A 117 -11.81 2.00 -2.08
N GLU A 118 -11.07 2.84 -2.80
CA GLU A 118 -9.77 2.48 -3.37
C GLU A 118 -8.62 2.66 -2.37
N ARG A 119 -8.90 3.31 -1.25
CA ARG A 119 -7.95 3.58 -0.16
C ARG A 119 -8.44 2.95 1.11
N PHE A 120 -7.50 2.54 1.94
CA PHE A 120 -7.79 2.19 3.32
C PHE A 120 -6.71 2.72 4.25
N GLU A 121 -7.11 2.94 5.49
CA GLU A 121 -6.19 3.30 6.56
C GLU A 121 -6.64 2.63 7.85
N PHE A 122 -5.69 2.15 8.61
CA PHE A 122 -5.93 1.67 9.97
C PHE A 122 -4.65 1.68 10.79
N GLU A 123 -4.83 1.68 12.10
CA GLU A 123 -3.74 1.53 13.04
C GLU A 123 -3.78 0.17 13.71
N HIS A 124 -2.60 -0.43 13.87
CA HIS A 124 -2.47 -1.67 14.62
C HIS A 124 -1.19 -1.70 15.44
N LYS A 125 -1.32 -1.85 16.76
CA LYS A 125 -0.20 -1.96 17.72
C LYS A 125 0.94 -0.97 17.49
N GLY A 126 0.59 0.29 17.23
CA GLY A 126 1.54 1.39 17.04
C GLY A 126 2.03 1.60 15.62
N PHE A 127 1.61 0.79 14.65
CA PHE A 127 1.87 0.98 13.23
C PHE A 127 0.69 1.63 12.52
N LEU A 128 0.97 2.47 11.53
CA LEU A 128 0.01 2.99 10.57
C LEU A 128 0.10 2.17 9.28
N PHE A 129 -1.03 1.71 8.79
CA PHE A 129 -1.16 1.03 7.50
C PHE A 129 -1.95 1.92 6.55
N LEU A 130 -1.38 2.19 5.37
CA LEU A 130 -2.03 2.94 4.30
C LEU A 130 -2.05 2.12 3.02
N GLY A 131 -3.24 1.80 2.52
CA GLY A 131 -3.44 1.15 1.23
C GLY A 131 -3.91 2.14 0.19
N PHE A 132 -3.37 2.08 -1.02
CA PHE A 132 -3.70 2.98 -2.11
C PHE A 132 -3.61 2.28 -3.47
N ASN A 133 -4.25 2.89 -4.46
CA ASN A 133 -4.24 2.39 -5.83
C ASN A 133 -2.92 2.71 -6.51
N SER A 134 -2.29 1.70 -7.11
CA SER A 134 -1.07 1.82 -7.92
C SER A 134 -1.25 1.21 -9.32
N GLY A 135 -2.44 0.74 -9.63
CA GLY A 135 -2.74 0.10 -10.90
C GLY A 135 -2.79 1.12 -12.04
N PRO A 136 -2.73 0.64 -13.30
CA PRO A 136 -2.88 1.51 -14.44
C PRO A 136 -4.29 2.11 -14.48
N LEU A 137 -4.36 3.35 -14.93
CA LEU A 137 -5.63 3.98 -15.19
C LEU A 137 -6.18 3.47 -16.52
N MET A 138 -7.44 3.07 -16.50
CA MET A 138 -8.10 2.52 -17.68
C MET A 138 -7.25 1.38 -18.30
N ARG A 139 -6.94 1.42 -19.59
CA ARG A 139 -6.16 0.39 -20.30
C ARG A 139 -4.69 0.77 -20.54
N MET A 140 -4.13 1.60 -19.69
CA MET A 140 -2.71 1.95 -19.75
C MET A 140 -1.82 0.73 -19.43
N ALA A 141 -0.56 0.78 -19.85
CA ALA A 141 0.38 -0.32 -19.59
C ALA A 141 0.97 -0.24 -18.19
N TYR A 142 1.42 0.96 -17.80
CA TYR A 142 2.07 1.20 -16.50
C TYR A 142 1.06 1.57 -15.43
N GLY A 143 1.38 1.23 -14.20
CA GLY A 143 0.72 1.76 -13.04
C GLY A 143 0.98 3.26 -12.87
N HIS A 144 0.10 3.92 -12.15
CA HIS A 144 0.22 5.32 -11.82
C HIS A 144 -0.42 5.59 -10.46
N VAL A 145 0.25 6.34 -9.62
CA VAL A 145 -0.32 6.80 -8.35
C VAL A 145 -0.82 8.22 -8.53
N VAL A 146 -2.12 8.40 -8.49
CA VAL A 146 -2.73 9.71 -8.73
C VAL A 146 -2.29 10.73 -7.67
N PRO A 147 -2.16 12.02 -8.05
CA PRO A 147 -1.72 13.07 -7.11
C PRO A 147 -2.58 13.17 -5.85
N GLN A 148 -3.85 12.79 -5.92
CA GLN A 148 -4.77 12.75 -4.78
C GLN A 148 -4.35 11.71 -3.74
N ASP A 149 -3.84 10.54 -4.19
CA ASP A 149 -3.36 9.48 -3.30
C ASP A 149 -2.06 9.89 -2.62
N ILE A 150 -1.15 10.50 -3.38
CA ILE A 150 0.12 11.01 -2.83
C ILE A 150 -0.17 12.08 -1.76
N ARG A 151 -1.09 13.03 -2.03
CA ARG A 151 -1.49 14.04 -1.02
C ARG A 151 -2.14 13.40 0.19
N TRP A 152 -3.10 12.50 -0.01
CA TRP A 152 -3.78 11.81 1.08
C TRP A 152 -2.80 11.07 1.98
N MET A 153 -1.87 10.29 1.42
CA MET A 153 -0.84 9.59 2.21
C MET A 153 -0.01 10.56 3.03
N THR A 154 0.47 11.64 2.43
CA THR A 154 1.31 12.63 3.13
C THR A 154 0.53 13.37 4.20
N GLU A 155 -0.72 13.73 3.97
CA GLU A 155 -1.60 14.34 4.98
C GLU A 155 -1.83 13.41 6.17
N ARG A 156 -2.05 12.11 5.92
CA ARG A 156 -2.20 11.12 6.99
C ARG A 156 -0.92 10.95 7.81
N MET A 157 0.22 10.82 7.15
CA MET A 157 1.50 10.68 7.83
C MET A 157 1.91 11.96 8.58
N ASN A 158 1.55 13.15 8.10
CA ASN A 158 1.80 14.43 8.78
C ASN A 158 1.15 14.52 10.16
N GLN A 159 0.04 13.83 10.40
CA GLN A 159 -0.61 13.81 11.72
C GLN A 159 0.27 13.17 12.81
N TYR A 160 1.26 12.40 12.40
CA TYR A 160 2.21 11.72 13.29
C TYR A 160 3.63 12.25 13.18
N ASN A 161 3.80 13.40 12.50
CA ASN A 161 5.11 14.00 12.30
C ASN A 161 5.53 14.81 13.53
N THR A 162 6.56 14.32 14.21
CA THR A 162 7.13 14.94 15.42
C THR A 162 8.31 15.87 15.11
N GLY A 163 8.70 16.00 13.82
CA GLY A 163 9.92 16.69 13.38
C GLY A 163 11.17 15.81 13.42
N ASP A 164 11.11 14.65 14.10
CA ASP A 164 12.15 13.62 14.07
C ASP A 164 11.56 12.35 13.44
N PRO A 165 11.96 11.97 12.23
CA PRO A 165 11.41 10.79 11.56
C PRO A 165 11.50 9.49 12.36
N GLN A 166 12.53 9.33 13.20
CA GLN A 166 12.70 8.12 14.01
C GLN A 166 11.68 8.03 15.16
N GLN A 167 11.13 9.16 15.58
CA GLN A 167 10.07 9.22 16.60
C GLN A 167 8.68 9.19 16.00
N ASN A 168 8.57 9.30 14.68
CA ASN A 168 7.30 9.21 13.99
C ASN A 168 6.75 7.78 14.05
N LYS A 169 5.43 7.67 13.99
CA LYS A 169 4.77 6.37 13.90
C LYS A 169 5.29 5.57 12.70
N PRO A 170 5.70 4.31 12.87
CA PRO A 170 6.12 3.47 11.75
C PRO A 170 4.95 3.23 10.80
N VAL A 171 5.23 3.33 9.50
CA VAL A 171 4.24 3.22 8.43
C VAL A 171 4.55 2.01 7.56
N ILE A 172 3.52 1.25 7.24
CA ILE A 172 3.53 0.21 6.21
C ILE A 172 2.61 0.67 5.09
N LEU A 173 3.15 0.75 3.88
CA LEU A 173 2.43 1.12 2.67
C LEU A 173 2.01 -0.15 1.92
N VAL A 174 0.75 -0.20 1.49
CA VAL A 174 0.16 -1.37 0.84
C VAL A 174 -0.32 -0.97 -0.54
N THR A 175 0.15 -1.68 -1.54
CA THR A 175 -0.10 -1.41 -2.96
C THR A 175 -0.14 -2.74 -3.71
N HIS A 176 -0.34 -2.73 -5.00
CA HIS A 176 -0.22 -3.94 -5.84
C HIS A 176 1.07 -3.93 -6.65
N TYR A 177 1.30 -2.88 -7.45
CA TYR A 177 2.53 -2.73 -8.23
C TYR A 177 3.74 -2.35 -7.37
N PRO A 178 4.95 -2.82 -7.73
CA PRO A 178 6.19 -2.29 -7.16
C PRO A 178 6.44 -0.85 -7.58
N MET A 179 6.97 -0.02 -6.67
CA MET A 179 7.32 1.37 -6.94
C MET A 179 8.68 1.48 -7.63
N ILE A 180 8.78 0.96 -8.87
CA ILE A 180 10.00 0.95 -9.68
C ILE A 180 9.73 1.36 -11.13
N GLU A 181 10.79 1.77 -11.82
CA GLU A 181 10.77 2.02 -13.27
C GLU A 181 10.28 0.77 -14.02
N GLY A 182 9.39 0.97 -14.97
CA GLY A 182 8.79 -0.11 -15.78
C GLY A 182 7.49 -0.69 -15.23
N ASP A 183 7.17 -0.43 -13.97
CA ASP A 183 5.89 -0.84 -13.37
C ASP A 183 4.99 0.37 -13.05
N VAL A 184 5.51 1.40 -12.39
CA VAL A 184 4.77 2.63 -12.06
C VAL A 184 5.51 3.82 -12.67
N ASP A 185 4.85 4.59 -13.51
CA ASP A 185 5.50 5.67 -14.28
C ASP A 185 5.96 6.84 -13.41
N ASN A 186 5.26 7.13 -12.33
CA ASN A 186 5.61 8.17 -11.36
C ASN A 186 6.13 7.62 -10.02
N TRP A 187 6.76 6.44 -10.02
CA TRP A 187 7.31 5.80 -8.82
C TRP A 187 8.18 6.76 -7.97
N TYR A 188 8.94 7.63 -8.63
CA TYR A 188 9.85 8.58 -7.98
C TYR A 188 9.09 9.67 -7.21
N GLU A 189 7.94 10.13 -7.70
CA GLU A 189 7.09 11.09 -6.97
C GLU A 189 6.56 10.49 -5.67
N VAL A 190 6.19 9.20 -5.71
CA VAL A 190 5.73 8.47 -4.54
C VAL A 190 6.85 8.29 -3.53
N THR A 191 8.02 7.79 -3.96
CA THR A 191 9.15 7.53 -3.05
C THR A 191 9.68 8.83 -2.44
N ASP A 192 9.73 9.92 -3.20
CA ASP A 192 10.11 11.24 -2.68
C ASP A 192 9.11 11.78 -1.66
N ALA A 193 7.82 11.67 -1.96
CA ALA A 193 6.77 12.18 -1.07
C ALA A 193 6.73 11.45 0.28
N VAL A 194 6.99 10.13 0.30
CA VAL A 194 6.92 9.33 1.54
C VAL A 194 8.25 9.28 2.31
N ARG A 195 9.37 9.59 1.67
CA ARG A 195 10.71 9.51 2.27
C ARG A 195 10.90 10.29 3.58
N PRO A 196 10.30 11.48 3.79
CA PRO A 196 10.41 12.21 5.06
C PRO A 196 9.76 11.51 6.26
N TYR A 197 9.02 10.43 6.03
CA TYR A 197 8.26 9.73 7.07
C TYR A 197 8.91 8.40 7.47
N ASN A 198 8.45 7.83 8.58
CA ASN A 198 8.99 6.59 9.14
C ASN A 198 8.46 5.35 8.38
N ILE A 199 8.75 5.26 7.07
CA ILE A 199 8.33 4.12 6.25
C ILE A 199 9.18 2.90 6.60
N ARG A 200 8.51 1.79 6.89
CA ARG A 200 9.17 0.53 7.26
C ARG A 200 9.12 -0.52 6.17
N LEU A 201 8.07 -0.53 5.37
CA LEU A 201 7.91 -1.52 4.30
C LEU A 201 6.84 -1.06 3.32
N PHE A 202 7.06 -1.33 2.03
CA PHE A 202 6.01 -1.44 1.02
C PHE A 202 5.65 -2.92 0.85
N ILE A 203 4.35 -3.22 0.76
CA ILE A 203 3.83 -4.58 0.56
C ILE A 203 3.01 -4.59 -0.73
N GLY A 204 3.31 -5.53 -1.63
CA GLY A 204 2.63 -5.66 -2.91
C GLY A 204 2.53 -7.09 -3.44
N GLY A 205 2.04 -7.23 -4.67
CA GLY A 205 1.86 -8.48 -5.41
C GLY A 205 2.43 -8.42 -6.83
N HIS A 206 1.57 -8.65 -7.84
CA HIS A 206 1.81 -8.43 -9.27
C HIS A 206 2.72 -9.44 -9.97
N TYR A 207 3.88 -9.79 -9.39
CA TYR A 207 4.84 -10.68 -10.05
C TYR A 207 4.60 -12.17 -9.82
N HIS A 208 3.55 -12.54 -9.06
CA HIS A 208 3.22 -13.92 -8.69
C HIS A 208 4.37 -14.69 -8.01
N ARG A 209 5.37 -13.98 -7.46
CA ARG A 209 6.55 -14.58 -6.83
C ARG A 209 7.13 -13.66 -5.77
N ASN A 210 7.77 -14.27 -4.80
CA ASN A 210 8.47 -13.54 -3.75
C ASN A 210 9.62 -12.69 -4.31
N ARG A 211 9.65 -11.42 -3.95
CA ARG A 211 10.73 -10.48 -4.27
C ARG A 211 11.02 -9.59 -3.07
N ASP A 212 12.28 -9.48 -2.71
CA ASP A 212 12.82 -8.45 -1.81
C ASP A 212 13.41 -7.34 -2.69
N LEU A 213 12.82 -6.16 -2.62
CA LEU A 213 13.13 -5.02 -3.47
C LEU A 213 13.52 -3.81 -2.63
N ARG A 214 14.11 -2.82 -3.29
CA ARG A 214 14.39 -1.51 -2.71
C ARG A 214 13.86 -0.44 -3.66
N TYR A 215 12.90 0.32 -3.17
CA TYR A 215 12.27 1.42 -3.91
C TYR A 215 13.03 2.71 -3.57
N ASP A 216 14.05 3.02 -4.34
CA ASP A 216 14.99 4.11 -4.07
C ASP A 216 15.50 4.08 -2.60
N GLY A 217 15.90 2.88 -2.14
CA GLY A 217 16.40 2.62 -0.79
C GLY A 217 15.35 2.17 0.22
N ILE A 218 14.06 2.45 0.01
CA ILE A 218 12.98 2.03 0.91
C ILE A 218 12.68 0.54 0.68
N PRO A 219 12.58 -0.29 1.75
CA PRO A 219 12.27 -1.70 1.60
C PRO A 219 10.90 -1.95 0.97
N GLY A 220 10.84 -2.93 0.07
CA GLY A 220 9.61 -3.39 -0.54
C GLY A 220 9.59 -4.89 -0.71
N VAL A 221 8.44 -5.51 -0.58
CA VAL A 221 8.23 -6.93 -0.82
C VAL A 221 7.08 -7.16 -1.76
N LEU A 222 7.26 -8.08 -2.69
CA LEU A 222 6.18 -8.66 -3.47
C LEU A 222 6.00 -10.11 -3.01
N MET A 223 4.76 -10.50 -2.81
CA MET A 223 4.40 -11.86 -2.41
C MET A 223 4.04 -12.69 -3.63
N ARG A 224 4.26 -13.99 -3.52
CA ARG A 224 3.75 -14.94 -4.51
C ARG A 224 2.23 -14.90 -4.59
N SER A 225 1.69 -15.23 -5.78
CA SER A 225 0.25 -15.41 -5.98
C SER A 225 -0.35 -16.43 -5.00
N ASN A 226 -1.62 -16.26 -4.67
CA ASN A 226 -2.40 -17.24 -3.90
C ASN A 226 -2.63 -18.54 -4.68
N LEU A 227 -2.60 -18.49 -6.01
CA LEU A 227 -2.83 -19.62 -6.87
C LEU A 227 -1.88 -20.80 -6.57
N CYS A 228 -2.38 -22.01 -6.77
CA CYS A 228 -1.56 -23.20 -6.62
C CYS A 228 -0.47 -23.28 -7.68
N ASP A 229 0.68 -23.81 -7.26
CA ASP A 229 1.75 -24.24 -8.17
C ASP A 229 1.39 -25.59 -8.83
N LYS A 230 2.31 -26.11 -9.65
CA LYS A 230 2.15 -27.39 -10.35
C LYS A 230 1.86 -28.58 -9.42
N ASP A 231 2.19 -28.47 -8.13
CA ASP A 231 1.90 -29.48 -7.10
C ASP A 231 0.52 -29.33 -6.44
N GLY A 232 -0.31 -28.40 -6.94
CA GLY A 232 -1.68 -28.18 -6.46
C GLY A 232 -1.76 -27.54 -5.07
N LYS A 233 -0.71 -26.85 -4.61
CA LYS A 233 -0.69 -26.21 -3.30
C LYS A 233 -0.69 -24.69 -3.43
N PRO A 234 -1.79 -24.03 -3.07
CA PRO A 234 -1.81 -22.58 -2.94
C PRO A 234 -0.96 -22.11 -1.76
N GLY A 235 -0.72 -20.80 -1.68
CA GLY A 235 0.02 -20.24 -0.58
C GLY A 235 -0.19 -18.74 -0.42
N TYR A 236 0.27 -18.22 0.71
CA TYR A 236 0.10 -16.85 1.11
C TYR A 236 1.30 -16.37 1.95
N GLY A 237 1.36 -15.07 2.21
CA GLY A 237 2.37 -14.47 3.06
C GLY A 237 1.98 -14.47 4.54
N ILE A 238 2.97 -14.61 5.43
CA ILE A 238 2.83 -14.31 6.85
C ILE A 238 3.91 -13.31 7.23
N TYR A 239 3.52 -12.26 7.94
CA TYR A 239 4.41 -11.26 8.49
C TYR A 239 4.40 -11.35 10.00
N GLU A 240 5.58 -11.40 10.58
CA GLU A 240 5.78 -11.32 12.02
C GLU A 240 6.49 -10.02 12.35
N ILE A 241 5.80 -9.14 13.04
CA ILE A 241 6.34 -7.86 13.51
C ILE A 241 6.77 -8.08 14.96
N THR A 242 8.02 -7.74 15.23
CA THR A 242 8.57 -7.72 16.60
C THR A 242 8.94 -6.29 16.98
N LYS A 243 9.57 -6.09 18.13
CA LYS A 243 10.03 -4.79 18.58
C LYS A 243 11.08 -4.16 17.62
N ASP A 244 11.88 -4.99 16.97
CA ASP A 244 13.08 -4.58 16.22
C ASP A 244 13.14 -5.10 14.78
N SER A 245 12.20 -5.94 14.37
CA SER A 245 12.25 -6.55 13.04
C SER A 245 10.88 -6.90 12.45
N ILE A 246 10.84 -6.96 11.13
CA ILE A 246 9.78 -7.56 10.33
C ILE A 246 10.35 -8.81 9.69
N ARG A 247 9.70 -9.97 9.90
CA ARG A 247 10.05 -11.23 9.24
C ARG A 247 8.93 -11.63 8.28
N VAL A 248 9.31 -12.00 7.06
CA VAL A 248 8.37 -12.34 6.00
C VAL A 248 8.51 -13.80 5.63
N TYR A 249 7.39 -14.50 5.67
CA TYR A 249 7.33 -15.93 5.40
C TYR A 249 6.37 -16.21 4.24
N THR A 250 6.63 -17.28 3.51
CA THR A 250 5.63 -17.96 2.68
C THR A 250 5.06 -19.14 3.45
N GLN A 251 3.74 -19.23 3.48
CA GLN A 251 2.98 -20.37 3.98
C GLN A 251 2.29 -21.06 2.78
N ARG A 252 2.65 -22.30 2.54
CA ARG A 252 1.95 -23.16 1.56
C ARG A 252 1.04 -24.12 2.29
N ILE A 253 -0.07 -24.49 1.67
CA ILE A 253 -1.04 -25.37 2.30
C ILE A 253 -0.41 -26.74 2.62
N GLY A 254 -0.51 -27.14 3.91
CA GLY A 254 0.05 -28.40 4.40
C GLY A 254 1.56 -28.43 4.58
N GLU A 255 2.25 -27.28 4.46
CA GLU A 255 3.68 -27.17 4.66
C GLU A 255 4.02 -26.23 5.84
N PRO A 256 5.18 -26.38 6.47
CA PRO A 256 5.65 -25.38 7.42
C PRO A 256 5.95 -24.05 6.72
N LYS A 257 5.70 -22.93 7.40
CA LYS A 257 6.05 -21.62 6.86
C LYS A 257 7.56 -21.50 6.68
N LYS A 258 7.99 -20.84 5.59
CA LYS A 258 9.39 -20.65 5.25
C LYS A 258 9.72 -19.15 5.20
N GLN A 259 10.65 -18.70 6.06
CA GLN A 259 11.15 -17.34 6.00
C GLN A 259 11.98 -17.11 4.73
N TRP A 260 11.79 -15.96 4.07
CA TRP A 260 12.54 -15.58 2.87
C TRP A 260 13.00 -14.12 2.85
N ALA A 261 12.43 -13.26 3.69
CA ALA A 261 12.90 -11.88 3.85
C ALA A 261 12.84 -11.46 5.33
N GLY A 262 13.53 -10.35 5.63
CA GLY A 262 13.52 -9.75 6.94
C GLY A 262 14.09 -8.34 6.90
N PHE A 263 13.53 -7.44 7.72
CA PHE A 263 13.86 -6.02 7.75
C PHE A 263 14.03 -5.56 9.19
N SER A 264 15.02 -4.69 9.41
CA SER A 264 15.21 -4.03 10.69
C SER A 264 14.18 -2.91 10.87
N LEU A 265 13.64 -2.77 12.07
CA LEU A 265 12.83 -1.63 12.47
C LEU A 265 13.65 -0.52 13.12
N THR A 266 14.95 -0.74 13.33
CA THR A 266 15.89 0.23 13.90
C THR A 266 16.69 0.99 12.85
N GLU A 267 16.72 0.51 11.60
CA GLU A 267 17.36 1.20 10.48
C GLU A 267 16.47 2.33 9.94
N SER A 268 17.12 3.34 9.36
CA SER A 268 16.46 4.46 8.68
C SER A 268 16.60 4.28 7.16
N TYR A 269 15.54 4.59 6.44
CA TYR A 269 15.48 4.52 4.97
C TYR A 269 15.23 5.91 4.33
N TYR A 270 15.48 6.99 5.09
CA TYR A 270 15.22 8.37 4.66
C TYR A 270 16.25 8.88 3.67
N GLU A 271 17.46 8.32 3.70
CA GLU A 271 18.53 8.67 2.79
C GLU A 271 18.63 7.67 1.65
N ARG A 272 18.94 8.18 0.47
CA ARG A 272 19.24 7.34 -0.69
C ARG A 272 20.56 6.63 -0.46
N ASN A 273 20.57 5.31 -0.46
CA ASN A 273 21.75 4.48 -0.17
C ASN A 273 22.79 4.48 -1.32
N GLY A 274 23.10 5.62 -1.94
CA GLY A 274 24.17 5.77 -2.92
C GLY A 274 23.97 5.03 -4.25
N LYS A 275 22.96 4.16 -4.36
CA LYS A 275 22.47 3.52 -5.59
C LYS A 275 21.06 4.01 -5.85
N ALA A 276 20.92 5.35 -5.96
CA ALA A 276 19.65 5.91 -6.38
C ALA A 276 19.21 5.25 -7.68
N GLU A 277 17.98 4.79 -7.74
CA GLU A 277 17.37 4.42 -9.00
C GLU A 277 17.46 5.62 -9.94
N LYS A 278 17.64 5.33 -11.22
CA LYS A 278 17.79 6.39 -12.21
C LYS A 278 16.45 7.09 -12.39
N TYR A 279 16.39 8.34 -11.94
CA TYR A 279 15.23 9.20 -12.21
C TYR A 279 15.01 9.36 -13.71
N PRO A 280 13.76 9.56 -14.15
CA PRO A 280 13.48 9.86 -15.55
C PRO A 280 14.31 11.04 -16.03
N ASP A 281 14.88 10.91 -17.22
CA ASP A 281 15.67 11.98 -17.85
C ASP A 281 14.76 12.89 -18.68
N PHE A 282 14.47 14.07 -18.16
CA PHE A 282 13.69 15.08 -18.84
C PHE A 282 14.55 16.04 -19.69
N SER A 283 15.84 15.71 -19.94
CA SER A 283 16.76 16.57 -20.70
C SER A 283 16.29 16.82 -22.14
N VAL A 284 15.46 15.93 -22.71
CA VAL A 284 14.82 16.11 -24.02
C VAL A 284 14.08 17.46 -24.14
N ASN A 285 13.57 17.99 -23.03
CA ASN A 285 12.91 19.30 -23.01
C ASN A 285 13.85 20.44 -23.41
N LYS A 286 15.17 20.26 -23.26
CA LYS A 286 16.20 21.22 -23.65
C LYS A 286 16.44 21.25 -25.18
N GLU A 287 16.02 20.21 -25.89
CA GLU A 287 16.11 20.13 -27.34
C GLU A 287 15.08 21.04 -28.05
N TYR A 288 14.11 21.54 -27.29
CA TYR A 288 13.03 22.40 -27.78
C TYR A 288 13.08 23.80 -27.13
N PRO A 289 14.19 24.56 -27.24
CA PRO A 289 14.35 25.85 -26.56
C PRO A 289 13.38 26.93 -27.04
N GLN A 290 12.77 26.72 -28.23
CA GLN A 290 11.74 27.58 -28.80
C GLN A 290 10.39 27.42 -28.11
N VAL A 291 10.16 26.28 -27.39
CA VAL A 291 8.97 26.07 -26.59
C VAL A 291 9.12 26.87 -25.29
N LYS A 292 8.18 27.78 -25.08
CA LYS A 292 8.17 28.62 -23.86
C LYS A 292 6.89 28.38 -23.09
N GLU A 293 7.03 28.21 -21.78
CA GLU A 293 5.89 28.22 -20.90
C GLU A 293 5.18 29.56 -21.00
N GLN A 294 3.89 29.55 -21.32
CA GLN A 294 3.05 30.73 -21.35
C GLN A 294 2.31 30.91 -20.02
N TRP A 295 1.84 29.79 -19.48
CA TRP A 295 1.16 29.71 -18.19
C TRP A 295 1.15 28.25 -17.71
N ILE A 296 0.98 28.07 -16.41
CA ILE A 296 0.82 26.77 -15.77
C ILE A 296 -0.35 26.83 -14.81
N THR A 297 -1.19 25.80 -14.82
CA THR A 297 -2.27 25.62 -13.86
C THR A 297 -2.13 24.24 -13.22
N LYS A 298 -2.11 24.22 -11.89
CA LYS A 298 -2.12 22.97 -11.13
C LYS A 298 -3.57 22.59 -10.88
N THR A 299 -4.04 21.53 -11.51
CA THR A 299 -5.41 21.01 -11.34
C THR A 299 -5.58 20.31 -10.00
N GLY A 300 -4.52 19.69 -9.49
CA GLY A 300 -4.56 18.87 -8.28
C GLY A 300 -5.15 17.48 -8.50
N VAL A 301 -5.39 17.11 -9.74
CA VAL A 301 -5.94 15.83 -10.22
C VAL A 301 -5.10 15.32 -11.38
N GLY A 302 -5.18 14.02 -11.67
CA GLY A 302 -4.48 13.42 -12.80
C GLY A 302 -5.09 13.81 -14.14
N ILE A 303 -4.26 14.00 -15.16
CA ILE A 303 -4.67 14.30 -16.54
C ILE A 303 -4.07 13.23 -17.43
N TYR A 304 -4.92 12.44 -18.08
CA TYR A 304 -4.52 11.28 -18.87
C TYR A 304 -4.99 11.37 -20.32
N CYS A 305 -5.60 12.49 -20.71
CA CYS A 305 -6.06 12.72 -22.06
C CYS A 305 -5.15 13.69 -22.83
N SER A 306 -5.16 13.61 -24.15
CA SER A 306 -4.58 14.64 -24.98
C SER A 306 -5.44 15.91 -24.93
N PRO A 307 -4.84 17.09 -24.75
CA PRO A 307 -5.60 18.34 -24.78
C PRO A 307 -6.17 18.60 -26.18
N ALA A 308 -7.38 19.13 -26.23
CA ALA A 308 -7.97 19.71 -27.42
C ALA A 308 -7.88 21.24 -27.36
N VAL A 309 -7.47 21.87 -28.46
CA VAL A 309 -7.30 23.33 -28.53
C VAL A 309 -8.24 23.91 -29.58
N GLU A 310 -9.04 24.86 -29.18
CA GLU A 310 -9.86 25.67 -30.13
C GLU A 310 -9.75 27.15 -29.75
N LYS A 311 -9.22 27.93 -30.69
CA LYS A 311 -8.98 29.39 -30.56
C LYS A 311 -8.12 29.67 -29.30
N ASP A 312 -8.71 30.30 -28.28
CA ASP A 312 -8.09 30.73 -27.05
C ASP A 312 -8.38 29.77 -25.87
N LYS A 313 -8.94 28.59 -26.15
CA LYS A 313 -9.34 27.62 -25.15
C LYS A 313 -8.59 26.30 -25.25
N VAL A 314 -8.22 25.75 -24.14
CA VAL A 314 -7.68 24.39 -24.00
C VAL A 314 -8.70 23.57 -23.20
N PHE A 315 -9.12 22.45 -23.76
CA PHE A 315 -10.01 21.49 -23.13
C PHE A 315 -9.20 20.28 -22.70
N ILE A 316 -9.34 19.89 -21.45
CA ILE A 316 -8.63 18.76 -20.85
C ILE A 316 -9.65 17.98 -20.02
N GLY A 317 -9.65 16.65 -20.16
CA GLY A 317 -10.33 15.75 -19.25
C GLY A 317 -9.40 15.37 -18.09
N ASP A 318 -9.97 15.18 -16.92
CA ASP A 318 -9.27 14.74 -15.73
C ASP A 318 -9.91 13.46 -15.15
N ASP A 319 -9.41 12.97 -14.02
CA ASP A 319 -9.82 11.73 -13.38
C ASP A 319 -10.86 11.91 -12.25
N MET A 320 -11.54 13.07 -12.23
CA MET A 320 -12.65 13.32 -11.28
C MET A 320 -14.03 13.14 -11.89
#